data_f23ee6f9110c3cc41f23f5f235cb7a0e
#
_entry.id   f23ee6f9110c3cc41f23f5f235cb7a0e
#
_cell.length_a   1.000
_cell.length_b   1.000
_cell.length_c   1.000
_cell.angle_alpha   90.00
_cell.angle_beta   90.00
_cell.angle_gamma   90.00
#
_symmetry.space_group_name_H-M   'P 1'
#
loop_
_entity.id
_entity.type
_entity.pdbx_description
1 polymer ?
#
loop_
_entity_poly.entity_id
_entity_poly.type
_entity_poly.pdbx_seq_one_letter_code
_entity_poly.pdbx_strand_id
1 'polypeptide(L)'
;MRPYKNTKVNWARSQAAILKLLNSRGIFQTRFTNLENKFAVEFLAQVKEGEKPIGVRILVPISYKGEDEKKREQELNVLHRVLFYHLKAKFTAIESNLTEFMEEFMPHLIIMDKNGNSTTLGQAILPQYKDALESGKQKDFKLLEEPKDEEEK
;
A
#
# COMPACT_ATOMS: atom_id res chain seq x y z
N MET A 1 11.27 14.49 11.85
CA MET A 1 12.00 14.73 10.56
C MET A 1 11.41 13.81 9.49
N ARG A 2 11.06 14.38 8.38
CA ARG A 2 10.51 13.59 7.26
C ARG A 2 11.61 12.79 6.57
N PRO A 3 11.47 11.47 6.41
CA PRO A 3 12.45 10.64 5.69
C PRO A 3 12.64 11.12 4.24
N TYR A 4 13.86 11.06 3.79
CA TYR A 4 14.26 11.42 2.41
C TYR A 4 13.96 12.86 1.98
N LYS A 5 13.71 13.77 2.93
CA LYS A 5 13.41 15.19 2.66
C LYS A 5 14.37 15.86 1.67
N ASN A 6 15.63 15.51 1.72
CA ASN A 6 16.70 16.06 0.90
C ASN A 6 17.15 15.11 -0.22
N THR A 7 16.32 14.17 -0.61
CA THR A 7 16.67 13.24 -1.69
C THR A 7 17.02 13.98 -2.99
N LYS A 8 18.05 13.53 -3.66
CA LYS A 8 18.44 13.96 -5.00
C LYS A 8 17.99 12.98 -6.08
N VAL A 9 17.32 11.91 -5.68
CA VAL A 9 16.81 10.92 -6.63
C VAL A 9 15.51 11.44 -7.22
N ASN A 10 15.50 11.64 -8.54
CA ASN A 10 14.34 12.07 -9.29
C ASN A 10 13.24 11.01 -9.24
N TRP A 11 11.98 11.45 -9.22
CA TRP A 11 10.82 10.56 -9.17
C TRP A 11 10.78 9.55 -10.34
N ALA A 12 11.24 9.94 -11.54
CA ALA A 12 11.30 9.03 -12.68
C ALA A 12 12.28 7.87 -12.44
N ARG A 13 13.40 8.13 -11.78
CA ARG A 13 14.36 7.07 -11.38
C ARG A 13 13.76 6.15 -10.34
N SER A 14 12.99 6.69 -9.39
CA SER A 14 12.29 5.88 -8.40
C SER A 14 11.20 5.03 -9.04
N GLN A 15 10.45 5.54 -10.02
CA GLN A 15 9.50 4.73 -10.78
C GLN A 15 10.20 3.58 -11.53
N ALA A 16 11.35 3.86 -12.17
CA ALA A 16 12.13 2.80 -12.81
C ALA A 16 12.62 1.75 -11.81
N ALA A 17 13.05 2.17 -10.62
CA ALA A 17 13.45 1.26 -9.54
C ALA A 17 12.26 0.42 -9.03
N ILE A 18 11.08 1.00 -8.92
CA ILE A 18 9.84 0.29 -8.57
C ILE A 18 9.50 -0.77 -9.63
N LEU A 19 9.55 -0.41 -10.92
CA LEU A 19 9.32 -1.37 -12.00
C LEU A 19 10.30 -2.53 -11.94
N LYS A 20 11.57 -2.25 -11.73
CA LYS A 20 12.60 -3.28 -11.60
C LYS A 20 12.34 -4.21 -10.42
N LEU A 21 11.94 -3.64 -9.28
CA LEU A 21 11.56 -4.40 -8.10
C LEU A 21 10.38 -5.32 -8.39
N LEU A 22 9.30 -4.80 -8.98
CA LEU A 22 8.11 -5.57 -9.33
C LEU A 22 8.42 -6.66 -10.35
N ASN A 23 9.17 -6.34 -11.40
CA ASN A 23 9.56 -7.31 -12.42
C ASN A 23 10.41 -8.45 -11.83
N SER A 24 11.27 -8.16 -10.87
CA SER A 24 12.06 -9.17 -10.17
C SER A 24 11.22 -10.16 -9.35
N ARG A 25 9.96 -9.80 -9.09
CA ARG A 25 8.96 -10.62 -8.37
C ARG A 25 7.92 -11.24 -9.30
N GLY A 26 8.17 -11.19 -10.62
CA GLY A 26 7.24 -11.75 -11.61
C GLY A 26 6.03 -10.87 -11.89
N ILE A 27 6.05 -9.62 -11.51
CA ILE A 27 4.96 -8.65 -11.76
C ILE A 27 5.37 -7.78 -12.95
N PHE A 28 4.70 -7.97 -14.08
CA PHE A 28 5.05 -7.31 -15.35
C PHE A 28 3.98 -6.33 -15.85
N GLN A 29 2.80 -6.31 -15.23
CA GLN A 29 1.71 -5.41 -15.58
C GLN A 29 1.60 -4.33 -14.51
N THR A 30 2.16 -3.17 -14.78
CA THR A 30 2.22 -2.05 -13.85
C THR A 30 1.80 -0.77 -14.54
N ARG A 31 1.06 0.06 -13.83
CA ARG A 31 0.67 1.38 -14.30
C ARG A 31 0.96 2.42 -13.22
N PHE A 32 1.57 3.54 -13.62
CA PHE A 32 1.67 4.74 -12.80
C PHE A 32 0.66 5.76 -13.31
N THR A 33 -0.10 6.35 -12.40
CA THR A 33 -1.08 7.39 -12.74
C THR A 33 -0.77 8.64 -11.93
N ASN A 34 -0.52 9.75 -12.64
CA ASN A 34 -0.27 11.04 -12.02
C ASN A 34 -1.52 11.92 -12.15
N LEU A 35 -2.03 12.36 -11.03
CA LEU A 35 -3.13 13.32 -10.92
C LEU A 35 -2.62 14.59 -10.26
N GLU A 36 -3.45 15.64 -10.23
CA GLU A 36 -3.04 16.94 -9.69
C GLU A 36 -2.63 16.86 -8.21
N ASN A 37 -3.38 16.12 -7.40
CA ASN A 37 -3.22 16.08 -5.94
C ASN A 37 -2.81 14.71 -5.39
N LYS A 38 -2.55 13.75 -6.24
CA LYS A 38 -2.16 12.40 -5.86
C LYS A 38 -1.53 11.66 -7.04
N PHE A 39 -0.81 10.61 -6.75
CA PHE A 39 -0.39 9.64 -7.75
C PHE A 39 -0.64 8.22 -7.24
N ALA A 40 -0.65 7.28 -8.16
CA ALA A 40 -0.86 5.88 -7.81
C ALA A 40 0.10 4.98 -8.57
N VAL A 41 0.47 3.88 -7.95
CA VAL A 41 0.99 2.71 -8.64
C VAL A 41 -0.04 1.59 -8.56
N GLU A 42 -0.31 0.98 -9.70
CA GLU A 42 -1.21 -0.15 -9.82
C GLU A 42 -0.49 -1.30 -10.50
N PHE A 43 -0.73 -2.51 -10.05
CA PHE A 43 -0.17 -3.69 -10.70
C PHE A 43 -1.05 -4.92 -10.49
N LEU A 44 -0.86 -5.89 -11.38
CA LEU A 44 -1.51 -7.20 -11.29
C LEU A 44 -0.47 -8.23 -10.85
N ALA A 45 -0.78 -8.95 -9.77
CA ALA A 45 0.07 -9.99 -9.22
C ALA A 45 -0.63 -11.34 -9.28
N GLN A 46 0.08 -12.35 -9.77
CA GLN A 46 -0.40 -13.73 -9.70
C GLN A 46 0.21 -14.42 -8.50
N VAL A 47 -0.61 -14.63 -7.47
CA VAL A 47 -0.16 -15.19 -6.18
C VAL A 47 -0.07 -16.70 -6.25
N LYS A 48 -1.01 -17.33 -6.96
CA LYS A 48 -1.04 -18.76 -7.20
C LYS A 48 -1.18 -19.06 -8.68
N GLU A 49 -0.43 -20.05 -9.15
CA GLU A 49 -0.52 -20.51 -10.53
C GLU A 49 -1.93 -20.99 -10.84
N GLY A 50 -2.46 -20.58 -12.01
CA GLY A 50 -3.79 -20.94 -12.47
C GLY A 50 -4.95 -20.13 -11.88
N GLU A 51 -4.70 -19.28 -10.88
CA GLU A 51 -5.70 -18.36 -10.32
C GLU A 51 -5.70 -17.02 -11.06
N LYS A 52 -6.80 -16.28 -10.93
CA LYS A 52 -6.88 -14.92 -11.48
C LYS A 52 -5.86 -14.00 -10.79
N PRO A 53 -5.22 -13.09 -11.55
CA PRO A 53 -4.33 -12.12 -10.94
C PRO A 53 -5.11 -11.18 -10.02
N ILE A 54 -4.39 -10.71 -8.99
CA ILE A 54 -4.91 -9.80 -7.98
C ILE A 54 -4.44 -8.39 -8.31
N GLY A 55 -5.37 -7.44 -8.36
CA GLY A 55 -5.06 -6.03 -8.54
C GLY A 55 -4.67 -5.36 -7.23
N VAL A 56 -3.59 -4.61 -7.27
CA VAL A 56 -3.10 -3.79 -6.16
C VAL A 56 -3.05 -2.33 -6.61
N ARG A 57 -3.53 -1.43 -5.76
CA ARG A 57 -3.43 0.02 -5.97
C ARG A 57 -2.90 0.66 -4.71
N ILE A 58 -1.77 1.34 -4.80
CA ILE A 58 -1.26 2.20 -3.73
C ILE A 58 -1.44 3.64 -4.17
N LEU A 59 -2.30 4.34 -3.46
CA LEU A 59 -2.62 5.74 -3.71
C LEU A 59 -1.80 6.61 -2.77
N VAL A 60 -1.06 7.57 -3.33
CA VAL A 60 -0.18 8.45 -2.57
C VAL A 60 -0.68 9.88 -2.70
N PRO A 61 -1.18 10.51 -1.63
CA PRO A 61 -1.59 11.89 -1.67
C PRO A 61 -0.39 12.83 -1.75
N ILE A 62 -0.52 13.90 -2.52
CA ILE A 62 0.48 14.96 -2.61
C ILE A 62 0.03 16.08 -1.68
N SER A 63 0.81 16.33 -0.61
CA SER A 63 0.45 17.32 0.41
C SER A 63 0.76 18.75 0.01
N TYR A 64 1.73 18.96 -0.88
CA TYR A 64 2.08 20.29 -1.35
C TYR A 64 1.02 20.84 -2.31
N LYS A 65 0.41 21.96 -1.95
CA LYS A 65 -0.67 22.60 -2.72
C LYS A 65 -0.28 23.95 -3.32
N GLY A 66 0.98 24.36 -3.18
CA GLY A 66 1.48 25.62 -3.74
C GLY A 66 1.77 25.52 -5.24
N GLU A 67 2.08 26.68 -5.84
CA GLU A 67 2.34 26.83 -7.27
C GLU A 67 3.83 26.74 -7.64
N ASP A 68 4.72 26.60 -6.68
CA ASP A 68 6.16 26.47 -6.91
C ASP A 68 6.49 25.09 -7.46
N GLU A 69 6.84 25.01 -8.74
CA GLU A 69 7.13 23.79 -9.46
C GLU A 69 8.32 23.01 -8.88
N LYS A 70 9.34 23.72 -8.40
CA LYS A 70 10.52 23.07 -7.78
C LYS A 70 10.15 22.38 -6.47
N LYS A 71 9.34 23.02 -5.65
CA LYS A 71 8.85 22.43 -4.39
C LYS A 71 7.94 21.24 -4.66
N ARG A 72 7.07 21.35 -5.67
CA ARG A 72 6.21 20.24 -6.08
C ARG A 72 7.03 19.05 -6.59
N GLU A 73 8.00 19.30 -7.42
CA GLU A 73 8.90 18.24 -7.93
C GLU A 73 9.67 17.58 -6.79
N GLN A 74 10.20 18.34 -5.84
CA GLN A 74 10.89 17.79 -4.67
C GLN A 74 9.94 16.95 -3.81
N GLU A 75 8.70 17.35 -3.64
CA GLU A 75 7.66 16.55 -2.98
C GLU A 75 7.43 15.22 -3.69
N LEU A 76 7.30 15.24 -5.02
CA LEU A 76 7.16 14.03 -5.82
C LEU A 76 8.39 13.12 -5.69
N ASN A 77 9.59 13.69 -5.69
CA ASN A 77 10.82 12.93 -5.50
C ASN A 77 10.84 12.21 -4.14
N VAL A 78 10.47 12.91 -3.08
CA VAL A 78 10.40 12.35 -1.72
C VAL A 78 9.38 11.22 -1.65
N LEU A 79 8.17 11.46 -2.13
CA LEU A 79 7.07 10.49 -2.05
C LEU A 79 7.36 9.22 -2.86
N HIS A 80 7.95 9.35 -4.05
CA HIS A 80 8.33 8.19 -4.85
C HIS A 80 9.47 7.40 -4.20
N ARG A 81 10.39 8.07 -3.55
CA ARG A 81 11.46 7.40 -2.81
C ARG A 81 10.93 6.61 -1.61
N VAL A 82 10.02 7.23 -0.85
CA VAL A 82 9.33 6.56 0.25
C VAL A 82 8.52 5.36 -0.27
N LEU A 83 7.80 5.52 -1.37
CA LEU A 83 7.02 4.44 -1.98
C LEU A 83 7.90 3.25 -2.38
N PHE A 84 9.07 3.52 -2.98
CA PHE A 84 10.02 2.46 -3.32
C PHE A 84 10.42 1.63 -2.10
N TYR A 85 10.84 2.27 -1.02
CA TYR A 85 11.22 1.55 0.20
C TYR A 85 10.05 0.89 0.90
N HIS A 86 8.87 1.48 0.82
CA HIS A 86 7.64 0.87 1.34
C HIS A 86 7.34 -0.45 0.63
N LEU A 87 7.38 -0.47 -0.70
CA LEU A 87 7.21 -1.69 -1.49
C LEU A 87 8.31 -2.71 -1.20
N LYS A 88 9.55 -2.27 -1.15
CA LYS A 88 10.70 -3.13 -0.83
C LYS A 88 10.54 -3.81 0.53
N ALA A 89 10.10 -3.07 1.54
CA ALA A 89 9.85 -3.61 2.88
C ALA A 89 8.72 -4.63 2.87
N LYS A 90 7.64 -4.39 2.12
CA LYS A 90 6.53 -5.34 1.97
C LYS A 90 6.99 -6.66 1.35
N PHE A 91 7.75 -6.62 0.27
CA PHE A 91 8.30 -7.82 -0.36
C PHE A 91 9.31 -8.53 0.54
N THR A 92 10.11 -7.79 1.27
CA THR A 92 11.03 -8.38 2.27
C THR A 92 10.27 -9.16 3.34
N ALA A 93 9.16 -8.62 3.83
CA ALA A 93 8.30 -9.31 4.80
C ALA A 93 7.71 -10.61 4.24
N ILE A 94 7.23 -10.58 2.99
CA ILE A 94 6.68 -11.73 2.30
C ILE A 94 7.75 -12.82 2.11
N GLU A 95 8.93 -12.44 1.62
CA GLU A 95 10.04 -13.38 1.37
C GLU A 95 10.61 -13.99 2.64
N SER A 96 10.52 -13.26 3.74
CA SER A 96 10.96 -13.75 5.06
C SER A 96 9.88 -14.60 5.78
N ASN A 97 8.77 -14.86 5.13
CA ASN A 97 7.62 -15.57 5.69
C ASN A 97 7.02 -14.90 6.95
N LEU A 98 7.24 -13.59 7.12
CA LEU A 98 6.62 -12.83 8.18
C LEU A 98 5.13 -12.65 7.91
N THR A 99 4.75 -12.54 6.65
CA THR A 99 3.39 -12.31 6.18
C THR A 99 3.21 -12.95 4.80
N GLU A 100 1.95 -13.10 4.37
CA GLU A 100 1.60 -13.52 3.01
C GLU A 100 1.30 -12.32 2.13
N PHE A 101 1.34 -12.49 0.81
CA PHE A 101 1.11 -11.41 -0.15
C PHE A 101 -0.23 -10.69 0.08
N MET A 102 -1.32 -11.43 0.18
CA MET A 102 -2.65 -10.82 0.34
C MET A 102 -2.79 -10.12 1.69
N GLU A 103 -2.20 -10.64 2.75
CA GLU A 103 -2.20 -10.02 4.07
C GLU A 103 -1.39 -8.72 4.07
N GLU A 104 -0.19 -8.75 3.47
CA GLU A 104 0.68 -7.56 3.39
C GLU A 104 0.08 -6.44 2.55
N PHE A 105 -0.58 -6.79 1.44
CA PHE A 105 -1.20 -5.83 0.52
C PHE A 105 -2.69 -5.63 0.75
N MET A 106 -3.27 -6.21 1.80
CA MET A 106 -4.72 -6.22 2.03
C MET A 106 -5.39 -4.84 1.90
N PRO A 107 -4.90 -3.75 2.50
CA PRO A 107 -5.54 -2.46 2.35
C PRO A 107 -5.56 -1.94 0.91
N HIS A 108 -4.67 -2.43 0.08
CA HIS A 108 -4.43 -1.96 -1.28
C HIS A 108 -5.03 -2.87 -2.36
N LEU A 109 -5.70 -3.95 -1.98
CA LEU A 109 -6.34 -4.85 -2.93
C LEU A 109 -7.50 -4.16 -3.60
N ILE A 110 -7.54 -4.21 -4.94
CA ILE A 110 -8.58 -3.58 -5.74
C ILE A 110 -9.85 -4.44 -5.69
N ILE A 111 -10.96 -3.82 -5.35
CA ILE A 111 -12.29 -4.42 -5.37
C ILE A 111 -13.25 -3.53 -6.16
N MET A 112 -14.40 -4.09 -6.55
CA MET A 112 -15.49 -3.33 -7.14
C MET A 112 -16.47 -2.91 -6.05
N ASP A 113 -16.91 -1.65 -6.07
CA ASP A 113 -17.96 -1.17 -5.19
C ASP A 113 -19.36 -1.51 -5.74
N LYS A 114 -20.40 -1.14 -4.99
CA LYS A 114 -21.79 -1.40 -5.38
C LYS A 114 -22.20 -0.76 -6.71
N ASN A 115 -21.51 0.31 -7.11
CA ASN A 115 -21.78 1.06 -8.32
C ASN A 115 -20.92 0.58 -9.51
N GLY A 116 -20.13 -0.47 -9.34
CA GLY A 116 -19.22 -0.98 -10.34
C GLY A 116 -17.91 -0.20 -10.50
N ASN A 117 -17.62 0.75 -9.61
CA ASN A 117 -16.37 1.48 -9.58
C ASN A 117 -15.30 0.71 -8.81
N SER A 118 -14.06 0.81 -9.26
CA SER A 118 -12.95 0.20 -8.53
C SER A 118 -12.56 1.04 -7.31
N THR A 119 -12.33 0.38 -6.20
CA THR A 119 -11.81 0.96 -4.96
C THR A 119 -10.81 0.00 -4.33
N THR A 120 -10.27 0.31 -3.19
CA THR A 120 -9.43 -0.61 -2.42
C THR A 120 -10.15 -1.08 -1.17
N LEU A 121 -9.73 -2.23 -0.63
CA LEU A 121 -10.27 -2.74 0.63
C LEU A 121 -10.12 -1.71 1.76
N GLY A 122 -8.96 -1.06 1.85
CA GLY A 122 -8.72 -0.02 2.87
C GLY A 122 -9.70 1.14 2.77
N GLN A 123 -9.95 1.64 1.56
CA GLN A 123 -10.90 2.72 1.33
C GLN A 123 -12.34 2.31 1.64
N ALA A 124 -12.70 1.06 1.40
CA ALA A 124 -14.05 0.55 1.65
C ALA A 124 -14.31 0.26 3.13
N ILE A 125 -13.34 -0.30 3.84
CA ILE A 125 -13.52 -0.85 5.19
C ILE A 125 -13.12 0.15 6.29
N LEU A 126 -12.07 0.93 6.09
CA LEU A 126 -11.54 1.81 7.12
C LEU A 126 -12.56 2.84 7.64
N PRO A 127 -13.40 3.48 6.80
CA PRO A 127 -14.45 4.37 7.30
C PRO A 127 -15.46 3.66 8.21
N GLN A 128 -15.85 2.43 7.87
CA GLN A 128 -16.78 1.62 8.68
C GLN A 128 -16.16 1.27 10.04
N TYR A 129 -14.89 0.93 10.07
CA TYR A 129 -14.17 0.65 11.31
C TYR A 129 -14.08 1.89 12.20
N LYS A 130 -13.75 3.06 11.62
CA LYS A 130 -13.71 4.33 12.35
C LYS A 130 -15.07 4.70 12.92
N ASP A 131 -16.14 4.53 12.15
CA ASP A 131 -17.51 4.75 12.62
C ASP A 131 -17.87 3.84 13.79
N ALA A 132 -17.49 2.58 13.74
CA ALA A 132 -17.71 1.61 14.80
C ALA A 132 -16.97 2.00 16.09
N LEU A 133 -15.76 2.53 15.99
CA LEU A 133 -15.00 3.04 17.14
C LEU A 133 -15.67 4.27 17.78
N GLU A 134 -16.07 5.24 16.95
CA GLU A 134 -16.69 6.49 17.40
C GLU A 134 -18.06 6.26 18.03
N SER A 135 -18.86 5.34 17.48
CA SER A 135 -20.21 5.04 17.97
C SER A 135 -20.24 4.16 19.22
N GLY A 136 -19.09 3.67 19.68
CA GLY A 136 -19.00 2.76 20.82
C GLY A 136 -19.64 1.38 20.58
N LYS A 137 -19.96 1.05 19.34
CA LYS A 137 -20.51 -0.28 18.97
C LYS A 137 -19.48 -1.39 19.05
N GLN A 138 -18.20 -1.03 19.02
CA GLN A 138 -17.13 -1.98 19.18
C GLN A 138 -16.69 -2.01 20.64
N LYS A 139 -16.64 -3.22 21.21
CA LYS A 139 -16.12 -3.41 22.56
C LYS A 139 -14.62 -3.14 22.59
N ASP A 140 -14.10 -2.73 23.75
CA ASP A 140 -12.67 -2.61 23.95
C ASP A 140 -12.00 -3.94 23.61
N PHE A 141 -10.97 -3.87 22.79
CA PHE A 141 -10.20 -5.06 22.45
C PHE A 141 -9.19 -5.36 23.54
N LYS A 142 -8.92 -6.65 23.72
CA LYS A 142 -7.90 -7.12 24.63
C LYS A 142 -6.65 -7.54 23.86
N LEU A 143 -5.51 -7.32 24.47
CA LEU A 143 -4.26 -7.84 23.93
C LEU A 143 -4.28 -9.37 23.92
N LEU A 144 -3.52 -9.95 23.01
CA LEU A 144 -3.36 -11.40 22.93
C LEU A 144 -2.81 -11.94 24.25
N GLU A 145 -3.47 -12.93 24.79
CA GLU A 145 -3.04 -13.66 26.01
C GLU A 145 -2.47 -15.00 25.59
N GLU A 146 -1.52 -15.51 26.36
CA GLU A 146 -1.02 -16.87 26.16
C GLU A 146 -2.16 -17.86 26.41
N PRO A 147 -2.27 -18.95 25.63
CA PRO A 147 -3.23 -20.00 25.90
C PRO A 147 -3.00 -20.53 27.32
N LYS A 148 -4.05 -20.63 28.11
CA LYS A 148 -3.97 -21.33 29.38
C LYS A 148 -3.77 -22.81 29.05
N ASP A 149 -2.70 -23.41 29.61
CA ASP A 149 -2.51 -24.86 29.53
C ASP A 149 -3.80 -25.50 30.08
N GLU A 150 -4.52 -26.23 29.22
CA GLU A 150 -5.57 -27.10 29.71
C GLU A 150 -4.88 -28.14 30.59
N GLU A 151 -5.08 -28.04 31.91
CA GLU A 151 -4.66 -29.10 32.80
C GLU A 151 -5.34 -30.39 32.30
N GLU A 152 -4.53 -31.30 31.74
CA GLU A 152 -5.00 -32.65 31.46
C GLU A 152 -5.56 -33.21 32.74
N LYS A 153 -6.85 -33.44 32.74
CA LYS A 153 -7.48 -34.21 33.82
C LYS A 153 -7.24 -35.70 33.59
#